data_b3290e827970b41e1e0b9cc9dee56db8
#
_entry.id   b3290e827970b41e1e0b9cc9dee56db8
#
_cell.length_a   1.000
_cell.length_b   1.000
_cell.length_c   1.000
_cell.angle_alpha   90.00
_cell.angle_beta   90.00
_cell.angle_gamma   90.00
#
_symmetry.space_group_name_H-M   'P 1'
#
loop_
_entity.id
_entity.type
_entity.pdbx_description
1 polymer ?
#
loop_
_entity_poly.entity_id
_entity_poly.type
_entity_poly.pdbx_seq_one_letter_code
_entity_poly.pdbx_strand_id
1 'polypeptide(L)'
;MTVRMPPEVGREIVAAVGGLSSARELTSRGGEELAKLDARGVLGVEVVREQHVLARHEPGTRRVRHSPPSPYVRPVRALPSAHMRFGPDGPELAGGNSADRVVLTSTWAVEFAARLIARADVEVDSAPESELLDLLSRAGLLVTGRNQHSEEWEFHDSLFHGATRLDTSFGLYGAKIGTTHWEIDNPVRRPMTAERIALGHDDRSQEGMTLQEAISARSSLRDHGGPPIGSAEISAVLDASLRIRRLERTVASERAWRSMPTGGALSGLSAVVIAASAHDLERGAYEYDAVSHELAPASGPAPAIDRWLGLAHRLTGIPHTSIQAMVLFVLDYARPARSYDSIVYATALKEVGAALQAMALVSADRGLSFCPMGGGFATTAGLGEGIRTGAVIGEAVLGRPKGTERAGE
;
A
#
# COMPACT_ATOMS: atom_id res chain seq x y z
N MET A 1 16.24 -28.15 20.37
CA MET A 1 15.27 -27.07 20.11
C MET A 1 14.43 -26.84 21.35
N THR A 2 14.30 -25.61 21.81
CA THR A 2 13.54 -25.25 23.00
C THR A 2 12.32 -24.43 22.57
N VAL A 3 11.17 -24.66 23.19
CA VAL A 3 9.94 -23.93 22.88
C VAL A 3 9.72 -22.86 23.94
N ARG A 4 9.57 -21.59 23.54
CA ARG A 4 9.13 -20.50 24.42
C ARG A 4 7.65 -20.23 24.21
N MET A 5 6.95 -19.96 25.29
CA MET A 5 5.54 -19.64 25.26
C MET A 5 5.22 -18.46 26.19
N PRO A 6 4.22 -17.64 25.87
CA PRO A 6 3.74 -16.62 26.78
C PRO A 6 3.27 -17.21 28.11
N PRO A 7 3.41 -16.51 29.24
CA PRO A 7 3.04 -17.02 30.58
C PRO A 7 1.56 -17.45 30.69
N GLU A 8 0.68 -16.77 29.99
CA GLU A 8 -0.75 -17.10 29.91
C GLU A 8 -1.00 -18.44 29.22
N VAL A 9 -0.29 -18.70 28.10
CA VAL A 9 -0.36 -19.94 27.34
C VAL A 9 0.25 -21.10 28.12
N GLY A 10 1.35 -20.85 28.85
CA GLY A 10 1.92 -21.82 29.76
C GLY A 10 0.95 -22.25 30.86
N ARG A 11 0.13 -21.32 31.39
CA ARG A 11 -0.91 -21.64 32.37
C ARG A 11 -2.03 -22.47 31.79
N GLU A 12 -2.46 -22.20 30.55
CA GLU A 12 -3.48 -23.00 29.84
C GLU A 12 -2.99 -24.44 29.61
N ILE A 13 -1.72 -24.63 29.21
CA ILE A 13 -1.14 -25.96 29.04
C ILE A 13 -1.09 -26.70 30.37
N VAL A 14 -0.60 -26.07 31.42
CA VAL A 14 -0.56 -26.66 32.77
C VAL A 14 -1.96 -27.03 33.24
N ALA A 15 -2.97 -26.21 32.98
CA ALA A 15 -4.36 -26.52 33.32
C ALA A 15 -4.91 -27.70 32.50
N ALA A 16 -4.59 -27.75 31.20
CA ALA A 16 -5.03 -28.83 30.32
C ALA A 16 -4.35 -30.18 30.62
N VAL A 17 -3.12 -30.16 31.17
CA VAL A 17 -2.32 -31.36 31.48
C VAL A 17 -2.43 -31.76 32.95
N GLY A 18 -2.97 -30.88 33.81
CA GLY A 18 -2.99 -31.00 35.27
C GLY A 18 -3.82 -32.12 35.86
N GLY A 19 -4.34 -33.06 35.05
CA GLY A 19 -5.05 -34.27 35.51
C GLY A 19 -4.40 -35.57 35.08
N LEU A 20 -3.18 -35.58 34.60
CA LEU A 20 -2.54 -36.75 33.99
C LEU A 20 -1.71 -37.54 34.97
N SER A 21 -1.90 -38.88 34.95
CA SER A 21 -1.33 -39.82 35.93
C SER A 21 -0.03 -40.48 35.50
N SER A 22 0.43 -40.31 34.27
CA SER A 22 1.67 -40.89 33.77
C SER A 22 2.54 -39.97 32.90
N ALA A 23 3.84 -40.14 32.90
CA ALA A 23 4.79 -39.38 32.06
C ALA A 23 4.53 -39.59 30.54
N ARG A 24 3.91 -40.70 30.16
CA ARG A 24 3.58 -41.06 28.77
C ARG A 24 2.35 -40.31 28.30
N GLU A 25 1.35 -40.11 29.16
CA GLU A 25 0.16 -39.28 28.89
C GLU A 25 0.52 -37.81 28.85
N LEU A 26 1.42 -37.37 29.75
CA LEU A 26 1.97 -36.00 29.73
C LEU A 26 2.67 -35.69 28.41
N THR A 27 3.48 -36.62 27.87
CA THR A 27 4.19 -36.38 26.60
C THR A 27 3.24 -36.42 25.39
N SER A 28 2.24 -37.28 25.41
CA SER A 28 1.26 -37.39 24.29
C SER A 28 0.31 -36.18 24.24
N ARG A 29 -0.37 -35.85 25.36
CA ARG A 29 -1.30 -34.70 25.39
C ARG A 29 -0.59 -33.36 25.35
N GLY A 30 0.56 -33.24 25.98
CA GLY A 30 1.40 -32.05 25.88
C GLY A 30 1.86 -31.79 24.44
N GLY A 31 2.16 -32.85 23.67
CA GLY A 31 2.49 -32.77 22.25
C GLY A 31 1.33 -32.30 21.38
N GLU A 32 0.11 -32.78 21.65
CA GLU A 32 -1.10 -32.34 20.93
C GLU A 32 -1.44 -30.87 21.21
N GLU A 33 -1.34 -30.43 22.45
CA GLU A 33 -1.60 -29.03 22.82
C GLU A 33 -0.50 -28.11 22.25
N LEU A 34 0.76 -28.51 22.29
CA LEU A 34 1.84 -27.76 21.62
C LEU A 34 1.62 -27.68 20.11
N ALA A 35 1.16 -28.77 19.46
CA ALA A 35 0.83 -28.73 18.04
C ALA A 35 -0.35 -27.79 17.72
N LYS A 36 -1.37 -27.72 18.59
CA LYS A 36 -2.47 -26.77 18.45
C LYS A 36 -2.01 -25.33 18.60
N LEU A 37 -1.09 -25.08 19.54
CA LEU A 37 -0.53 -23.73 19.79
C LEU A 37 0.41 -23.31 18.66
N ASP A 38 1.21 -24.25 18.12
CA ASP A 38 2.06 -23.99 16.95
C ASP A 38 1.16 -23.68 15.72
N ALA A 39 0.08 -24.44 15.54
CA ALA A 39 -0.90 -24.16 14.50
C ALA A 39 -1.58 -22.77 14.63
N ARG A 40 -1.69 -22.27 15.87
CA ARG A 40 -2.18 -20.91 16.14
C ARG A 40 -1.12 -19.83 15.96
N GLY A 41 0.14 -20.19 15.69
CA GLY A 41 1.24 -19.27 15.50
C GLY A 41 1.62 -18.48 16.75
N VAL A 42 1.45 -19.05 17.94
CA VAL A 42 1.77 -18.37 19.22
C VAL A 42 3.03 -18.90 19.89
N LEU A 43 3.69 -19.93 19.32
CA LEU A 43 4.90 -20.50 19.88
C LEU A 43 6.15 -19.89 19.27
N GLY A 44 7.02 -19.37 20.13
CA GLY A 44 8.42 -19.11 19.80
C GLY A 44 9.25 -20.39 19.91
N VAL A 45 10.22 -20.54 19.05
CA VAL A 45 11.12 -21.72 19.00
C VAL A 45 12.56 -21.24 18.97
N GLU A 46 13.45 -21.90 19.71
CA GLU A 46 14.86 -21.55 19.82
C GLU A 46 15.76 -22.69 19.37
N VAL A 47 16.87 -22.35 18.73
CA VAL A 47 18.02 -23.24 18.54
C VAL A 47 19.00 -22.95 19.69
N VAL A 48 19.29 -23.97 20.49
CA VAL A 48 20.15 -23.84 21.69
C VAL A 48 21.29 -24.82 21.57
N ARG A 49 22.52 -24.38 21.88
CA ARG A 49 23.74 -25.21 22.03
C ARG A 49 24.48 -24.80 23.28
N GLU A 50 24.90 -25.77 24.06
CA GLU A 50 25.70 -25.54 25.29
C GLU A 50 25.11 -24.43 26.17
N GLN A 51 23.80 -24.41 26.36
CA GLN A 51 23.04 -23.41 27.11
C GLN A 51 23.00 -21.99 26.46
N HIS A 52 23.56 -21.79 25.25
CA HIS A 52 23.49 -20.55 24.52
C HIS A 52 22.41 -20.62 23.44
N VAL A 53 21.57 -19.60 23.39
CA VAL A 53 20.60 -19.43 22.27
C VAL A 53 21.36 -18.93 21.05
N LEU A 54 21.33 -19.67 19.97
CA LEU A 54 21.97 -19.29 18.70
C LEU A 54 21.06 -18.46 17.81
N ALA A 55 19.79 -18.81 17.80
CA ALA A 55 18.73 -18.09 17.08
C ALA A 55 17.37 -18.43 17.69
N ARG A 56 16.41 -17.53 17.53
CA ARG A 56 15.02 -17.78 17.95
C ARG A 56 14.02 -17.28 16.93
N HIS A 57 12.99 -18.08 16.69
CA HIS A 57 11.81 -17.71 15.93
C HIS A 57 10.84 -16.97 16.84
N GLU A 58 10.41 -15.78 16.44
CA GLU A 58 9.39 -15.01 17.11
C GLU A 58 8.17 -14.85 16.18
N PRO A 59 7.01 -15.37 16.61
CA PRO A 59 5.78 -15.17 15.85
C PRO A 59 5.36 -13.70 15.89
N GLY A 60 5.07 -13.14 14.71
CA GLY A 60 4.81 -11.70 14.57
C GLY A 60 3.44 -11.24 15.05
N THR A 61 2.44 -12.11 15.01
CA THR A 61 1.07 -11.81 15.44
C THR A 61 0.30 -13.08 15.79
N ARG A 62 -0.79 -12.92 16.54
CA ARG A 62 -1.74 -14.00 16.86
C ARG A 62 -2.44 -14.46 15.57
N ARG A 63 -1.83 -15.35 14.82
CA ARG A 63 -2.41 -15.92 13.60
C ARG A 63 -2.68 -17.39 13.78
N VAL A 64 -3.83 -17.80 13.29
CA VAL A 64 -4.06 -19.20 12.97
C VAL A 64 -3.23 -19.53 11.72
N ARG A 65 -2.22 -20.35 11.85
CA ARG A 65 -1.54 -20.93 10.70
C ARG A 65 -2.49 -21.90 10.03
N HIS A 66 -2.98 -21.53 8.86
CA HIS A 66 -3.89 -22.40 8.10
C HIS A 66 -3.15 -23.61 7.49
N SER A 67 -1.84 -23.64 7.52
CA SER A 67 -1.04 -24.76 6.97
C SER A 67 0.26 -24.90 7.76
N PRO A 68 0.73 -26.13 7.98
CA PRO A 68 2.06 -26.37 8.52
C PRO A 68 3.13 -25.75 7.59
N PRO A 69 4.32 -25.42 8.12
CA PRO A 69 5.41 -24.94 7.29
C PRO A 69 5.65 -25.92 6.14
N SER A 70 5.69 -25.37 4.92
CA SER A 70 6.01 -26.21 3.76
C SER A 70 7.50 -26.55 3.76
N PRO A 71 7.89 -27.75 3.38
CA PRO A 71 9.30 -28.09 3.26
C PRO A 71 9.97 -27.15 2.24
N TYR A 72 11.16 -26.69 2.57
CA TYR A 72 11.96 -25.89 1.65
C TYR A 72 12.53 -26.72 0.49
N VAL A 73 12.80 -26.07 -0.63
CA VAL A 73 13.31 -26.70 -1.85
C VAL A 73 14.84 -26.72 -1.79
N ARG A 74 15.49 -27.74 -2.34
CA ARG A 74 16.95 -27.78 -2.50
C ARG A 74 17.33 -27.46 -3.96
N PRO A 75 18.41 -26.68 -4.20
CA PRO A 75 19.25 -26.00 -3.21
C PRO A 75 18.47 -25.01 -2.39
N VAL A 76 18.85 -24.84 -1.09
CA VAL A 76 18.16 -23.97 -0.16
C VAL A 76 18.38 -22.51 -0.55
N ARG A 77 17.30 -21.75 -0.65
CA ARG A 77 17.34 -20.33 -1.01
C ARG A 77 16.44 -19.52 -0.10
N ALA A 78 16.91 -18.33 0.26
CA ALA A 78 16.07 -17.33 0.87
C ALA A 78 15.08 -16.77 -0.15
N LEU A 79 13.88 -16.33 0.32
CA LEU A 79 12.96 -15.58 -0.52
C LEU A 79 13.60 -14.27 -0.98
N PRO A 80 13.23 -13.72 -2.15
CA PRO A 80 13.67 -12.40 -2.60
C PRO A 80 13.38 -11.29 -1.58
N SER A 81 12.27 -11.39 -0.85
CA SER A 81 11.87 -10.45 0.20
C SER A 81 12.55 -10.67 1.55
N ALA A 82 13.30 -11.76 1.72
CA ALA A 82 14.03 -12.00 2.97
C ALA A 82 15.17 -10.98 3.11
N HIS A 83 15.21 -10.34 4.27
CA HIS A 83 16.21 -9.32 4.58
C HIS A 83 16.62 -9.35 6.04
N MET A 84 17.81 -8.87 6.29
CA MET A 84 18.33 -8.68 7.65
C MET A 84 18.11 -7.24 8.07
N ARG A 85 17.63 -7.06 9.30
CA ARG A 85 17.47 -5.74 9.93
C ARG A 85 17.87 -5.81 11.40
N PHE A 86 17.98 -4.66 12.05
CA PHE A 86 18.20 -4.59 13.48
C PHE A 86 16.88 -4.29 14.18
N GLY A 87 16.43 -5.25 14.98
CA GLY A 87 15.28 -5.13 15.85
C GLY A 87 15.69 -4.75 17.29
N PRO A 88 14.72 -4.67 18.23
CA PRO A 88 15.01 -4.37 19.65
C PRO A 88 15.96 -5.37 20.31
N ASP A 89 15.94 -6.61 19.85
CA ASP A 89 16.70 -7.73 20.43
C ASP A 89 17.97 -8.08 19.64
N GLY A 90 18.36 -7.26 18.67
CA GLY A 90 19.54 -7.44 17.83
C GLY A 90 19.22 -7.72 16.35
N PRO A 91 20.18 -8.30 15.61
CA PRO A 91 19.97 -8.64 14.22
C PRO A 91 18.87 -9.69 14.07
N GLU A 92 17.97 -9.47 13.12
CA GLU A 92 16.87 -10.38 12.82
C GLU A 92 16.65 -10.54 11.33
N LEU A 93 16.18 -11.71 10.91
CA LEU A 93 15.65 -11.97 9.57
C LEU A 93 14.15 -11.81 9.55
N ALA A 94 13.67 -11.10 8.54
CA ALA A 94 12.27 -10.87 8.25
C ALA A 94 12.02 -10.98 6.75
N GLY A 95 10.75 -11.06 6.34
CA GLY A 95 10.38 -11.13 4.92
C GLY A 95 8.92 -10.78 4.68
N GLY A 96 8.52 -10.70 3.41
CA GLY A 96 7.16 -10.33 3.01
C GLY A 96 6.09 -11.40 3.23
N ASN A 97 6.49 -12.65 3.43
CA ASN A 97 5.55 -13.77 3.44
C ASN A 97 5.04 -14.14 4.84
N SER A 98 5.53 -13.47 5.88
CA SER A 98 5.10 -13.70 7.25
C SER A 98 5.42 -12.50 8.13
N ALA A 99 4.64 -12.30 9.19
CA ALA A 99 4.99 -11.36 10.25
C ALA A 99 6.02 -11.94 11.23
N ASP A 100 6.33 -13.21 11.09
CA ASP A 100 7.29 -13.90 11.93
C ASP A 100 8.70 -13.41 11.58
N ARG A 101 9.56 -13.47 12.59
CA ARG A 101 10.97 -13.10 12.46
C ARG A 101 11.85 -14.13 13.12
N VAL A 102 13.11 -14.20 12.70
CA VAL A 102 14.13 -15.00 13.34
C VAL A 102 15.21 -14.07 13.88
N VAL A 103 15.29 -13.95 15.19
CA VAL A 103 16.33 -13.18 15.88
C VAL A 103 17.60 -14.02 15.94
N LEU A 104 18.71 -13.43 15.49
CA LEU A 104 20.02 -14.06 15.37
C LEU A 104 20.89 -13.63 16.56
N THR A 105 21.08 -14.52 17.52
CA THR A 105 21.74 -14.18 18.80
C THR A 105 23.21 -14.60 18.86
N SER A 106 23.72 -15.18 17.78
CA SER A 106 25.13 -15.59 17.67
C SER A 106 25.75 -15.12 16.35
N THR A 107 27.04 -14.85 16.35
CA THR A 107 27.80 -14.49 15.13
C THR A 107 27.66 -15.55 14.05
N TRP A 108 27.70 -16.82 14.44
CA TRP A 108 27.51 -17.94 13.53
C TRP A 108 26.15 -17.86 12.80
N ALA A 109 25.07 -17.60 13.52
CA ALA A 109 23.74 -17.50 12.92
C ALA A 109 23.63 -16.30 11.97
N VAL A 110 24.27 -15.18 12.30
CA VAL A 110 24.36 -13.99 11.43
C VAL A 110 25.13 -14.30 10.14
N GLU A 111 26.28 -14.94 10.24
CA GLU A 111 27.08 -15.32 9.08
C GLU A 111 26.36 -16.31 8.17
N PHE A 112 25.72 -17.32 8.74
CA PHE A 112 24.93 -18.29 7.99
C PHE A 112 23.78 -17.60 7.25
N ALA A 113 23.02 -16.74 7.94
CA ALA A 113 21.92 -15.99 7.37
C ALA A 113 22.39 -15.03 6.26
N ALA A 114 23.52 -14.36 6.44
CA ALA A 114 24.10 -13.47 5.43
C ALA A 114 24.48 -14.23 4.15
N ARG A 115 25.10 -15.41 4.29
CA ARG A 115 25.43 -16.29 3.15
C ARG A 115 24.17 -16.72 2.40
N LEU A 116 23.12 -17.11 3.12
CA LEU A 116 21.85 -17.52 2.53
C LEU A 116 21.18 -16.39 1.75
N ILE A 117 21.15 -15.15 2.30
CA ILE A 117 20.61 -13.99 1.60
C ILE A 117 21.44 -13.61 0.37
N ALA A 118 22.78 -13.72 0.47
CA ALA A 118 23.70 -13.47 -0.63
C ALA A 118 23.62 -14.52 -1.76
N ARG A 119 22.70 -15.47 -1.64
CA ARG A 119 22.54 -16.60 -2.58
C ARG A 119 23.80 -17.43 -2.76
N ALA A 120 24.67 -17.45 -1.76
CA ALA A 120 25.77 -18.36 -1.73
C ALA A 120 25.29 -19.80 -1.55
N ASP A 121 25.99 -20.76 -2.12
CA ASP A 121 25.70 -22.16 -1.84
C ASP A 121 25.92 -22.42 -0.35
N VAL A 122 24.84 -22.76 0.32
CA VAL A 122 24.85 -23.07 1.75
C VAL A 122 24.78 -24.58 1.90
N GLU A 123 25.91 -25.17 2.30
CA GLU A 123 25.97 -26.57 2.70
C GLU A 123 25.27 -26.74 4.05
N VAL A 124 24.54 -27.83 4.18
CA VAL A 124 23.72 -28.14 5.35
C VAL A 124 24.19 -29.49 5.87
N ASP A 125 25.36 -29.47 6.48
CA ASP A 125 26.06 -30.71 6.90
C ASP A 125 25.97 -30.95 8.41
N SER A 126 25.48 -29.98 9.16
CA SER A 126 25.41 -30.06 10.61
C SER A 126 23.99 -29.86 11.17
N ALA A 127 23.79 -30.32 12.38
CA ALA A 127 22.51 -30.15 13.08
C ALA A 127 22.15 -28.67 13.33
N PRO A 128 23.07 -27.76 13.68
CA PRO A 128 22.74 -26.34 13.85
C PRO A 128 22.21 -25.69 12.57
N GLU A 129 22.79 -25.98 11.40
CA GLU A 129 22.33 -25.44 10.12
C GLU A 129 20.91 -25.93 9.79
N SER A 130 20.64 -27.22 9.94
CA SER A 130 19.31 -27.77 9.65
C SER A 130 18.25 -27.21 10.61
N GLU A 131 18.56 -27.02 11.89
CA GLU A 131 17.64 -26.43 12.86
C GLU A 131 17.39 -24.94 12.57
N LEU A 132 18.41 -24.18 12.15
CA LEU A 132 18.23 -22.78 11.75
C LEU A 132 17.37 -22.70 10.49
N LEU A 133 17.58 -23.57 9.50
CA LEU A 133 16.71 -23.63 8.33
C LEU A 133 15.27 -23.99 8.68
N ASP A 134 15.04 -24.83 9.67
CA ASP A 134 13.70 -25.12 10.16
C ASP A 134 13.04 -23.88 10.78
N LEU A 135 13.79 -23.04 11.53
CA LEU A 135 13.28 -21.75 12.02
C LEU A 135 12.96 -20.80 10.87
N LEU A 136 13.83 -20.71 9.87
CA LEU A 136 13.64 -19.85 8.70
C LEU A 136 12.45 -20.30 7.85
N SER A 137 12.28 -21.62 7.71
CA SER A 137 11.11 -22.19 7.04
C SER A 137 9.81 -21.88 7.79
N ARG A 138 9.82 -22.01 9.12
CA ARG A 138 8.69 -21.63 9.99
C ARG A 138 8.32 -20.15 9.85
N ALA A 139 9.33 -19.30 9.78
CA ALA A 139 9.15 -17.86 9.56
C ALA A 139 8.76 -17.50 8.12
N GLY A 140 8.63 -18.49 7.22
CA GLY A 140 8.28 -18.24 5.82
C GLY A 140 9.34 -17.49 5.03
N LEU A 141 10.62 -17.67 5.38
CA LEU A 141 11.75 -16.93 4.80
C LEU A 141 12.51 -17.71 3.73
N LEU A 142 12.13 -18.97 3.49
CA LEU A 142 12.76 -19.83 2.49
C LEU A 142 11.84 -20.05 1.29
N VAL A 143 12.46 -20.29 0.12
CA VAL A 143 11.75 -20.70 -1.07
C VAL A 143 11.18 -22.10 -0.85
N THR A 144 9.90 -22.26 -1.15
CA THR A 144 9.17 -23.53 -1.08
C THR A 144 8.50 -23.82 -2.41
N GLY A 145 8.03 -25.03 -2.62
CA GLY A 145 7.30 -25.39 -3.84
C GLY A 145 6.04 -24.56 -4.11
N ARG A 146 5.53 -23.83 -3.10
CA ARG A 146 4.35 -22.96 -3.21
C ARG A 146 4.68 -21.53 -3.67
N ASN A 147 5.92 -21.09 -3.51
CA ASN A 147 6.32 -19.70 -3.78
C ASN A 147 7.50 -19.57 -4.76
N GLN A 148 7.75 -20.60 -5.59
CA GLN A 148 8.83 -20.58 -6.59
C GLN A 148 8.73 -19.38 -7.55
N HIS A 149 7.53 -18.99 -7.93
CA HIS A 149 7.33 -17.85 -8.86
C HIS A 149 7.78 -16.51 -8.30
N SER A 150 7.91 -16.39 -6.98
CA SER A 150 8.38 -15.14 -6.37
C SER A 150 9.87 -14.88 -6.57
N GLU A 151 10.64 -15.86 -7.06
CA GLU A 151 12.07 -15.68 -7.37
C GLU A 151 12.31 -14.72 -8.55
N GLU A 152 11.32 -14.53 -9.44
CA GLU A 152 11.38 -13.62 -10.57
C GLU A 152 11.11 -12.17 -10.19
N TRP A 153 10.64 -11.94 -8.97
CA TRP A 153 10.23 -10.62 -8.50
C TRP A 153 11.40 -9.86 -7.89
N GLU A 154 11.36 -8.54 -8.07
CA GLU A 154 12.25 -7.67 -7.34
C GLU A 154 11.96 -7.71 -5.82
N PHE A 155 12.96 -7.37 -5.02
CA PHE A 155 12.86 -7.39 -3.56
C PHE A 155 11.63 -6.65 -3.03
N HIS A 156 11.42 -5.41 -3.49
CA HIS A 156 10.32 -4.57 -3.02
C HIS A 156 8.95 -5.07 -3.47
N ASP A 157 8.82 -5.66 -4.65
CA ASP A 157 7.58 -6.24 -5.15
C ASP A 157 7.18 -7.47 -4.33
N SER A 158 8.14 -8.36 -4.09
CA SER A 158 7.94 -9.56 -3.27
C SER A 158 7.56 -9.20 -1.84
N LEU A 159 8.26 -8.22 -1.24
CA LEU A 159 7.97 -7.73 0.11
C LEU A 159 6.57 -7.13 0.20
N PHE A 160 6.24 -6.24 -0.72
CA PHE A 160 4.94 -5.57 -0.75
C PHE A 160 3.79 -6.53 -1.01
N HIS A 161 3.95 -7.43 -1.99
CA HIS A 161 2.94 -8.44 -2.28
C HIS A 161 2.65 -9.31 -1.06
N GLY A 162 3.67 -9.90 -0.45
CA GLY A 162 3.51 -10.74 0.73
C GLY A 162 2.88 -9.98 1.91
N ALA A 163 3.34 -8.75 2.17
CA ALA A 163 2.82 -7.94 3.28
C ALA A 163 1.35 -7.51 3.11
N THR A 164 0.81 -7.55 1.89
CA THR A 164 -0.54 -7.07 1.60
C THR A 164 -1.56 -8.16 1.29
N ARG A 165 -1.18 -9.45 1.41
CA ARG A 165 -2.08 -10.60 1.20
C ARG A 165 -2.57 -11.20 2.50
N LEU A 166 -3.76 -11.82 2.45
CA LEU A 166 -4.42 -12.34 3.65
C LEU A 166 -3.67 -13.50 4.28
N ASP A 167 -3.14 -14.40 3.46
CA ASP A 167 -2.43 -15.61 3.89
C ASP A 167 -1.00 -15.36 4.36
N THR A 168 -0.43 -14.23 3.97
CA THR A 168 0.95 -13.84 4.27
C THR A 168 1.07 -12.53 5.03
N SER A 169 0.01 -11.71 5.11
CA SER A 169 0.07 -10.36 5.66
C SER A 169 0.45 -10.30 7.16
N PHE A 170 1.08 -9.21 7.55
CA PHE A 170 1.65 -9.00 8.89
C PHE A 170 0.64 -8.66 10.00
N GLY A 171 -0.58 -8.34 9.66
CA GLY A 171 -1.57 -7.84 10.60
C GLY A 171 -2.92 -8.53 10.51
N LEU A 172 -3.87 -8.03 11.27
CA LEU A 172 -5.26 -8.41 11.12
C LEU A 172 -5.76 -7.88 9.77
N TYR A 173 -6.31 -8.77 8.96
CA TYR A 173 -6.96 -8.36 7.73
C TYR A 173 -8.28 -7.66 8.06
N GLY A 174 -8.42 -6.43 7.58
CA GLY A 174 -9.60 -5.63 7.83
C GLY A 174 -9.37 -4.58 8.92
N ALA A 175 -10.45 -4.20 9.61
CA ALA A 175 -10.39 -3.16 10.63
C ALA A 175 -9.66 -3.63 11.90
N LYS A 176 -8.86 -2.75 12.48
CA LYS A 176 -8.22 -2.98 13.77
C LYS A 176 -9.28 -3.12 14.87
N ILE A 177 -9.16 -4.19 15.65
CA ILE A 177 -10.04 -4.42 16.80
C ILE A 177 -9.56 -3.53 17.97
N GLY A 178 -10.46 -2.77 18.56
CA GLY A 178 -10.18 -2.02 19.80
C GLY A 178 -9.68 -0.59 19.63
N THR A 179 -9.66 -0.03 18.44
CA THR A 179 -9.44 1.42 18.26
C THR A 179 -10.74 2.18 18.58
N THR A 180 -11.00 2.37 19.86
CA THR A 180 -12.26 2.95 20.34
C THR A 180 -12.27 4.49 20.44
N HIS A 181 -11.12 5.15 20.28
CA HIS A 181 -11.02 6.61 20.35
C HIS A 181 -10.51 7.18 19.03
N TRP A 182 -11.46 7.63 18.22
CA TRP A 182 -11.21 8.48 17.08
C TRP A 182 -11.20 9.94 17.56
N GLU A 183 -10.03 10.44 17.93
CA GLU A 183 -9.84 11.86 17.77
C GLU A 183 -9.73 12.11 16.26
N ILE A 184 -10.65 12.93 15.73
CA ILE A 184 -10.65 13.30 14.31
C ILE A 184 -9.59 14.39 14.11
N ASP A 185 -8.31 14.06 14.39
CA ASP A 185 -7.21 15.00 14.23
C ASP A 185 -6.96 15.35 12.77
N ASN A 186 -7.48 14.56 11.86
CA ASN A 186 -7.29 14.73 10.43
C ASN A 186 -8.62 14.56 9.67
N PRO A 187 -9.53 15.55 9.71
CA PRO A 187 -10.82 15.46 9.02
C PRO A 187 -10.63 15.41 7.51
N VAL A 188 -11.60 14.79 6.80
CA VAL A 188 -11.63 14.79 5.33
C VAL A 188 -11.59 16.21 4.78
N ARG A 189 -12.41 17.08 5.38
CA ARG A 189 -12.41 18.51 5.11
C ARG A 189 -11.45 19.22 6.03
N ARG A 190 -10.38 19.77 5.49
CA ARG A 190 -9.45 20.62 6.23
C ARG A 190 -9.86 22.10 6.13
N PRO A 191 -9.60 22.90 7.17
CA PRO A 191 -9.66 24.34 7.02
C PRO A 191 -8.65 24.78 5.95
N MET A 192 -9.11 25.50 4.95
CA MET A 192 -8.26 26.12 3.94
C MET A 192 -8.32 27.62 4.17
N THR A 193 -7.17 28.27 4.16
CA THR A 193 -7.05 29.72 4.47
C THR A 193 -7.09 30.59 3.23
N ALA A 194 -6.84 30.01 2.03
CA ALA A 194 -6.85 30.74 0.78
C ALA A 194 -8.27 30.98 0.26
N GLU A 195 -8.42 31.97 -0.60
CA GLU A 195 -9.63 32.18 -1.39
C GLU A 195 -9.93 30.94 -2.23
N ARG A 196 -11.19 30.53 -2.29
CA ARG A 196 -11.58 29.27 -2.94
C ARG A 196 -12.23 29.54 -4.28
N ILE A 197 -11.90 28.70 -5.22
CA ILE A 197 -12.50 28.68 -6.54
C ILE A 197 -13.54 27.57 -6.57
N ALA A 198 -14.81 27.92 -6.60
CA ALA A 198 -15.87 26.95 -6.72
C ALA A 198 -15.81 26.29 -8.11
N LEU A 199 -15.81 24.95 -8.12
CA LEU A 199 -15.91 24.17 -9.34
C LEU A 199 -17.39 23.99 -9.66
N GLY A 200 -17.80 24.47 -10.82
CA GLY A 200 -19.18 24.35 -11.30
C GLY A 200 -19.58 22.90 -11.49
N HIS A 201 -20.86 22.61 -11.33
CA HIS A 201 -21.43 21.36 -11.81
C HIS A 201 -21.51 21.38 -13.32
N ASP A 202 -21.29 20.25 -13.92
CA ASP A 202 -21.49 20.10 -15.35
C ASP A 202 -22.99 19.99 -15.65
N ASP A 203 -23.55 21.07 -16.16
CA ASP A 203 -24.96 21.16 -16.58
C ASP A 203 -25.23 20.53 -17.96
N ARG A 204 -24.26 19.84 -18.57
CA ARG A 204 -24.50 19.10 -19.80
C ARG A 204 -25.42 17.91 -19.51
N SER A 205 -26.68 18.22 -19.32
CA SER A 205 -27.72 17.21 -19.31
C SER A 205 -27.91 16.69 -20.75
N GLN A 206 -27.72 15.40 -20.95
CA GLN A 206 -28.37 14.54 -21.90
C GLN A 206 -27.72 14.14 -23.24
N GLU A 207 -26.56 14.66 -23.66
CA GLU A 207 -25.94 14.19 -24.93
C GLU A 207 -24.52 13.62 -24.75
N GLY A 208 -24.28 12.94 -23.67
CA GLY A 208 -23.00 12.25 -23.42
C GLY A 208 -22.96 10.87 -24.09
N MET A 209 -21.76 10.32 -24.22
CA MET A 209 -21.55 8.93 -24.62
C MET A 209 -22.27 7.99 -23.66
N THR A 210 -22.83 6.92 -24.18
CA THR A 210 -23.20 5.78 -23.33
C THR A 210 -21.94 5.22 -22.65
N LEU A 211 -22.11 4.53 -21.53
CA LEU A 211 -20.99 3.89 -20.85
C LEU A 211 -20.18 2.97 -21.78
N GLN A 212 -20.88 2.22 -22.65
CA GLN A 212 -20.24 1.33 -23.61
C GLN A 212 -19.40 2.09 -24.65
N GLU A 213 -19.89 3.21 -25.15
CA GLU A 213 -19.15 4.07 -26.07
C GLU A 213 -17.93 4.69 -25.39
N ALA A 214 -18.08 5.22 -24.17
CA ALA A 214 -16.98 5.79 -23.40
C ALA A 214 -15.89 4.75 -23.12
N ILE A 215 -16.26 3.52 -22.74
CA ILE A 215 -15.33 2.41 -22.56
C ILE A 215 -14.57 2.10 -23.85
N SER A 216 -15.27 2.08 -24.98
CA SER A 216 -14.66 1.76 -26.28
C SER A 216 -13.79 2.90 -26.83
N ALA A 217 -14.15 4.14 -26.57
CA ALA A 217 -13.40 5.33 -27.00
C ALA A 217 -12.19 5.64 -26.12
N ARG A 218 -12.21 5.21 -24.86
CA ARG A 218 -11.16 5.51 -23.90
C ARG A 218 -9.78 5.02 -24.40
N SER A 219 -8.85 5.92 -24.49
CA SER A 219 -7.42 5.63 -24.74
C SER A 219 -6.54 6.59 -23.95
N SER A 220 -5.26 6.23 -23.77
CA SER A 220 -4.27 7.14 -23.16
C SER A 220 -3.77 8.12 -24.22
N LEU A 221 -4.45 9.25 -24.36
CA LEU A 221 -4.13 10.26 -25.36
C LEU A 221 -2.97 11.14 -24.90
N ARG A 222 -1.96 11.26 -25.75
CA ARG A 222 -0.75 12.08 -25.55
C ARG A 222 -0.71 13.30 -26.48
N ASP A 223 -1.74 13.53 -27.25
CA ASP A 223 -1.91 14.75 -28.03
C ASP A 223 -2.55 15.82 -27.16
N HIS A 224 -1.76 16.80 -26.76
CA HIS A 224 -2.14 17.92 -25.92
C HIS A 224 -1.71 19.23 -26.61
N GLY A 225 -2.45 19.72 -27.52
CA GLY A 225 -2.05 20.92 -28.26
C GLY A 225 -3.23 21.75 -28.74
N GLY A 226 -4.43 21.36 -28.33
CA GLY A 226 -5.65 22.11 -28.59
C GLY A 226 -5.80 23.34 -27.68
N PRO A 227 -6.91 24.07 -27.79
CA PRO A 227 -7.21 25.20 -26.91
C PRO A 227 -7.10 24.82 -25.45
N PRO A 228 -6.62 25.74 -24.58
CA PRO A 228 -6.50 25.46 -23.16
C PRO A 228 -7.82 24.99 -22.54
N ILE A 229 -7.75 23.97 -21.66
CA ILE A 229 -8.87 23.59 -20.81
C ILE A 229 -9.09 24.63 -19.71
N GLY A 230 -10.25 24.59 -19.08
CA GLY A 230 -10.58 25.43 -17.93
C GLY A 230 -10.98 24.65 -16.69
N SER A 231 -11.42 25.38 -15.70
CA SER A 231 -11.92 24.84 -14.43
C SER A 231 -13.10 23.88 -14.64
N ALA A 232 -13.91 24.07 -15.66
CA ALA A 232 -15.06 23.23 -15.98
C ALA A 232 -14.65 21.80 -16.38
N GLU A 233 -13.63 21.65 -17.24
CA GLU A 233 -13.10 20.33 -17.62
C GLU A 233 -12.40 19.65 -16.45
N ILE A 234 -11.64 20.40 -15.65
CA ILE A 234 -11.01 19.92 -14.42
C ILE A 234 -12.08 19.46 -13.42
N SER A 235 -13.14 20.27 -13.25
CA SER A 235 -14.29 19.94 -12.42
C SER A 235 -14.89 18.58 -12.82
N ALA A 236 -15.16 18.38 -14.09
CA ALA A 236 -15.82 17.18 -14.58
C ALA A 236 -15.06 15.89 -14.21
N VAL A 237 -13.73 15.88 -14.37
CA VAL A 237 -12.92 14.68 -14.05
C VAL A 237 -12.79 14.47 -12.54
N LEU A 238 -12.72 15.55 -11.75
CA LEU A 238 -12.67 15.48 -10.29
C LEU A 238 -14.02 15.05 -9.70
N ASP A 239 -15.12 15.56 -10.23
CA ASP A 239 -16.48 15.22 -9.80
C ASP A 239 -16.78 13.74 -10.02
N ALA A 240 -16.46 13.19 -11.18
CA ALA A 240 -16.68 11.80 -11.51
C ALA A 240 -15.88 10.81 -10.64
N SER A 241 -14.77 11.24 -10.06
CA SER A 241 -13.85 10.36 -9.36
C SER A 241 -13.73 10.67 -7.87
N LEU A 242 -13.25 11.85 -7.52
CA LEU A 242 -12.78 12.16 -6.18
C LEU A 242 -13.78 12.90 -5.30
N ARG A 243 -14.83 13.50 -5.89
CA ARG A 243 -15.81 14.24 -5.12
C ARG A 243 -16.51 13.36 -4.09
N ILE A 244 -16.65 13.87 -2.87
CA ILE A 244 -17.40 13.21 -1.81
C ILE A 244 -18.89 13.50 -1.99
N ARG A 245 -19.65 12.43 -2.20
CA ARG A 245 -21.11 12.50 -2.41
C ARG A 245 -21.88 12.51 -1.09
N ARG A 246 -21.31 11.85 -0.07
CA ARG A 246 -21.90 11.77 1.26
C ARG A 246 -20.80 11.73 2.31
N LEU A 247 -20.94 12.53 3.35
CA LEU A 247 -20.06 12.56 4.51
C LEU A 247 -20.88 12.29 5.76
N GLU A 248 -20.50 11.29 6.52
CA GLU A 248 -21.11 10.98 7.83
C GLU A 248 -20.05 11.10 8.91
N ARG A 249 -20.40 11.81 9.96
CA ARG A 249 -19.58 11.96 11.16
C ARG A 249 -20.32 11.43 12.36
N THR A 250 -19.63 10.61 13.15
CA THR A 250 -20.07 10.18 14.48
C THR A 250 -18.98 10.55 15.47
N VAL A 251 -19.24 10.34 16.77
CA VAL A 251 -18.22 10.55 17.83
C VAL A 251 -17.00 9.63 17.61
N ALA A 252 -17.21 8.47 16.95
CA ALA A 252 -16.19 7.43 16.78
C ALA A 252 -15.62 7.32 15.37
N SER A 253 -16.22 7.96 14.36
CA SER A 253 -15.78 7.79 12.97
C SER A 253 -16.23 8.91 12.05
N GLU A 254 -15.46 9.12 10.99
CA GLU A 254 -15.85 9.91 9.83
C GLU A 254 -15.75 9.04 8.58
N ARG A 255 -16.84 8.93 7.83
CA ARG A 255 -16.90 8.14 6.59
C ARG A 255 -17.33 9.02 5.44
N ALA A 256 -16.67 8.85 4.29
CA ALA A 256 -16.90 9.65 3.08
C ALA A 256 -17.07 8.74 1.87
N TRP A 257 -18.21 8.83 1.22
CA TRP A 257 -18.55 8.05 0.03
C TRP A 257 -18.34 8.87 -1.23
N ARG A 258 -17.71 8.25 -2.20
CA ARG A 258 -17.41 8.78 -3.54
C ARG A 258 -18.09 7.93 -4.61
N SER A 259 -18.01 8.36 -5.86
CA SER A 259 -18.47 7.56 -7.02
C SER A 259 -17.60 6.31 -7.22
N MET A 260 -16.31 6.40 -6.91
CA MET A 260 -15.40 5.27 -6.95
C MET A 260 -15.38 4.48 -5.63
N PRO A 261 -15.07 3.17 -5.65
CA PRO A 261 -14.93 2.37 -4.43
C PRO A 261 -13.76 2.86 -3.58
N THR A 262 -13.96 2.90 -2.25
CA THR A 262 -12.93 3.24 -1.28
C THR A 262 -12.94 2.27 -0.10
N GLY A 263 -11.76 1.94 0.44
CA GLY A 263 -11.62 1.03 1.58
C GLY A 263 -12.36 1.56 2.82
N GLY A 264 -13.46 0.90 3.21
CA GLY A 264 -14.26 1.26 4.38
C GLY A 264 -14.84 2.67 4.40
N ALA A 265 -14.90 3.36 3.27
CA ALA A 265 -15.27 4.77 3.14
C ALA A 265 -14.37 5.72 3.97
N LEU A 266 -13.12 5.35 4.22
CA LEU A 266 -12.19 6.13 5.05
C LEU A 266 -11.57 7.33 4.32
N SER A 267 -11.61 7.32 2.97
CA SER A 267 -11.20 8.47 2.14
C SER A 267 -9.78 9.00 2.44
N GLY A 268 -8.80 8.10 2.44
CA GLY A 268 -7.39 8.48 2.58
C GLY A 268 -6.77 9.16 1.36
N LEU A 269 -7.51 9.23 0.23
CA LEU A 269 -7.03 9.80 -1.02
C LEU A 269 -7.54 11.24 -1.20
N SER A 270 -6.63 12.15 -1.50
CA SER A 270 -6.91 13.55 -1.90
C SER A 270 -6.26 13.86 -3.24
N ALA A 271 -6.46 15.06 -3.77
CA ALA A 271 -5.82 15.48 -5.00
C ALA A 271 -5.24 16.88 -4.90
N VAL A 272 -4.13 17.07 -5.63
CA VAL A 272 -3.58 18.37 -5.99
C VAL A 272 -3.67 18.51 -7.50
N VAL A 273 -4.17 19.65 -7.96
CA VAL A 273 -4.22 20.02 -9.38
C VAL A 273 -3.06 20.98 -9.66
N ILE A 274 -2.28 20.68 -10.68
CA ILE A 274 -1.34 21.65 -11.25
C ILE A 274 -1.98 22.21 -12.53
N ALA A 275 -2.36 23.47 -12.51
CA ALA A 275 -2.76 24.21 -13.70
C ALA A 275 -1.49 24.79 -14.35
N ALA A 276 -1.14 24.27 -15.54
CA ALA A 276 0.04 24.75 -16.28
C ALA A 276 -0.33 25.82 -17.31
N SER A 277 -1.44 25.61 -18.01
CA SER A 277 -1.99 26.57 -18.99
C SER A 277 -3.51 26.38 -19.10
N ALA A 278 -4.25 26.70 -18.06
CA ALA A 278 -5.71 26.75 -18.08
C ALA A 278 -6.16 28.19 -18.46
N HIS A 279 -7.34 28.30 -19.11
CA HIS A 279 -7.77 29.61 -19.59
C HIS A 279 -8.39 30.50 -18.51
N ASP A 280 -8.84 29.93 -17.38
CA ASP A 280 -9.53 30.60 -16.27
C ASP A 280 -8.92 30.32 -14.90
N LEU A 281 -7.77 29.64 -14.86
CA LEU A 281 -6.98 29.41 -13.65
C LEU A 281 -5.58 29.95 -13.88
N GLU A 282 -5.05 30.64 -12.88
CA GLU A 282 -3.66 31.06 -12.91
C GLU A 282 -2.74 29.84 -12.88
N ARG A 283 -1.56 29.98 -13.48
CA ARG A 283 -0.55 28.91 -13.42
C ARG A 283 -0.11 28.68 -11.97
N GLY A 284 -0.39 27.49 -11.45
CA GLY A 284 -0.16 27.21 -10.04
C GLY A 284 -0.51 25.78 -9.64
N ALA A 285 -0.34 25.50 -8.36
CA ALA A 285 -0.83 24.29 -7.72
C ALA A 285 -2.06 24.62 -6.87
N TYR A 286 -2.99 23.69 -6.82
CA TYR A 286 -4.28 23.86 -6.15
C TYR A 286 -4.60 22.63 -5.32
N GLU A 287 -4.88 22.82 -4.05
CA GLU A 287 -5.47 21.74 -3.21
C GLU A 287 -6.95 21.57 -3.56
N TYR A 288 -7.38 20.34 -3.80
CA TYR A 288 -8.78 20.05 -4.07
C TYR A 288 -9.55 19.70 -2.79
N ASP A 289 -10.59 20.48 -2.46
CA ASP A 289 -11.56 20.14 -1.43
C ASP A 289 -12.66 19.27 -2.05
N ALA A 290 -12.59 17.98 -1.80
CA ALA A 290 -13.53 17.00 -2.34
C ALA A 290 -14.94 17.09 -1.71
N VAL A 291 -15.10 17.75 -0.56
CA VAL A 291 -16.39 17.90 0.14
C VAL A 291 -17.18 19.06 -0.48
N SER A 292 -16.55 20.23 -0.58
CA SER A 292 -17.17 21.44 -1.15
C SER A 292 -17.07 21.53 -2.65
N HIS A 293 -16.23 20.68 -3.28
CA HIS A 293 -15.92 20.72 -4.71
C HIS A 293 -15.31 22.05 -5.12
N GLU A 294 -14.24 22.41 -4.47
CA GLU A 294 -13.53 23.67 -4.62
C GLU A 294 -12.04 23.45 -4.81
N LEU A 295 -11.39 24.40 -5.47
CA LEU A 295 -9.93 24.48 -5.54
C LEU A 295 -9.44 25.64 -4.64
N ALA A 296 -8.37 25.40 -3.89
CA ALA A 296 -7.67 26.42 -3.14
C ALA A 296 -6.26 26.59 -3.71
N PRO A 297 -5.91 27.77 -4.23
CA PRO A 297 -4.59 28.00 -4.78
C PRO A 297 -3.53 27.94 -3.68
N ALA A 298 -2.37 27.37 -4.00
CA ALA A 298 -1.18 27.53 -3.19
C ALA A 298 -0.71 28.97 -3.16
N SER A 299 -0.14 29.40 -2.05
CA SER A 299 0.53 30.70 -1.93
C SER A 299 2.05 30.52 -1.96
N GLY A 300 2.76 31.62 -2.23
CA GLY A 300 4.22 31.69 -2.25
C GLY A 300 4.87 30.93 -3.41
N PRO A 301 6.19 30.76 -3.36
CA PRO A 301 6.97 30.13 -4.42
C PRO A 301 6.58 28.65 -4.59
N ALA A 302 6.41 28.21 -5.83
CA ALA A 302 6.08 26.82 -6.20
C ALA A 302 7.14 26.24 -7.17
N PRO A 303 8.41 26.09 -6.76
CA PRO A 303 9.51 25.70 -7.65
C PRO A 303 9.36 24.27 -8.21
N ALA A 304 8.50 23.44 -7.62
CA ALA A 304 8.30 22.08 -8.08
C ALA A 304 7.42 21.98 -9.32
N ILE A 305 6.64 23.00 -9.68
CA ILE A 305 5.72 22.93 -10.84
C ILE A 305 6.48 22.58 -12.12
N ASP A 306 7.55 23.30 -12.45
CA ASP A 306 8.34 23.02 -13.66
C ASP A 306 8.99 21.63 -13.63
N ARG A 307 9.39 21.16 -12.45
CA ARG A 307 9.92 19.80 -12.27
C ARG A 307 8.85 18.75 -12.56
N TRP A 308 7.61 18.93 -12.10
CA TRP A 308 6.47 18.06 -12.38
C TRP A 308 6.15 18.03 -13.87
N LEU A 309 6.08 19.19 -14.53
CA LEU A 309 5.84 19.27 -15.98
C LEU A 309 6.97 18.62 -16.77
N GLY A 310 8.23 18.83 -16.37
CA GLY A 310 9.38 18.16 -16.97
C GLY A 310 9.37 16.64 -16.78
N LEU A 311 8.91 16.15 -15.65
CA LEU A 311 8.75 14.71 -15.41
C LEU A 311 7.61 14.14 -16.29
N ALA A 312 6.48 14.81 -16.35
CA ALA A 312 5.37 14.42 -17.20
C ALA A 312 5.79 14.35 -18.68
N HIS A 313 6.53 15.33 -19.17
CA HIS A 313 7.12 15.28 -20.50
C HIS A 313 7.99 14.03 -20.72
N ARG A 314 8.90 13.73 -19.80
CA ARG A 314 9.79 12.57 -19.93
C ARG A 314 9.04 11.24 -19.95
N LEU A 315 7.99 11.11 -19.13
CA LEU A 315 7.24 9.85 -19.00
C LEU A 315 6.19 9.65 -20.11
N THR A 316 5.61 10.71 -20.62
CA THR A 316 4.50 10.64 -21.59
C THR A 316 4.90 10.99 -23.00
N GLY A 317 6.01 11.72 -23.19
CA GLY A 317 6.39 12.31 -24.49
C GLY A 317 5.59 13.57 -24.85
N ILE A 318 4.62 14.01 -24.04
CA ILE A 318 3.86 15.23 -24.28
C ILE A 318 4.82 16.43 -24.17
N PRO A 319 4.89 17.33 -25.16
CA PRO A 319 5.73 18.52 -25.05
C PRO A 319 5.40 19.32 -23.78
N HIS A 320 6.42 19.73 -23.05
CA HIS A 320 6.30 20.45 -21.78
C HIS A 320 5.33 21.66 -21.88
N THR A 321 5.43 22.40 -23.00
CA THR A 321 4.59 23.57 -23.28
C THR A 321 3.16 23.25 -23.65
N SER A 322 2.86 21.98 -23.96
CA SER A 322 1.52 21.52 -24.34
C SER A 322 0.75 20.93 -23.17
N ILE A 323 1.39 20.67 -22.01
CA ILE A 323 0.73 20.17 -20.81
C ILE A 323 -0.15 21.28 -20.25
N GLN A 324 -1.45 21.03 -20.13
CA GLN A 324 -2.41 22.04 -19.68
C GLN A 324 -2.74 21.91 -18.20
N ALA A 325 -2.95 20.69 -17.72
CA ALA A 325 -3.10 20.40 -16.30
C ALA A 325 -2.58 19.01 -15.92
N MET A 326 -2.30 18.83 -14.63
CA MET A 326 -1.99 17.54 -14.03
C MET A 326 -2.87 17.33 -12.79
N VAL A 327 -3.21 16.09 -12.51
CA VAL A 327 -3.84 15.67 -11.26
C VAL A 327 -2.87 14.75 -10.54
N LEU A 328 -2.53 15.08 -9.29
CA LEU A 328 -1.69 14.27 -8.42
C LEU A 328 -2.57 13.67 -7.32
N PHE A 329 -2.49 12.37 -7.13
CA PHE A 329 -3.19 11.68 -6.05
C PHE A 329 -2.31 11.60 -4.82
N VAL A 330 -2.78 12.18 -3.72
CA VAL A 330 -2.02 12.29 -2.47
C VAL A 330 -2.65 11.40 -1.41
N LEU A 331 -1.84 10.52 -0.83
CA LEU A 331 -2.26 9.63 0.24
C LEU A 331 -2.09 10.26 1.62
N ASP A 332 -3.17 10.41 2.35
CA ASP A 332 -3.18 10.57 3.79
C ASP A 332 -3.13 9.18 4.43
N TYR A 333 -1.93 8.65 4.62
CA TYR A 333 -1.74 7.30 5.14
C TYR A 333 -2.31 7.11 6.55
N ALA A 334 -2.17 8.11 7.41
CA ALA A 334 -2.58 8.02 8.81
C ALA A 334 -4.08 7.75 8.97
N ARG A 335 -4.89 8.28 8.08
CA ARG A 335 -6.34 8.16 8.15
C ARG A 335 -6.83 6.71 7.99
N PRO A 336 -6.57 5.98 6.89
CA PRO A 336 -6.95 4.57 6.78
C PRO A 336 -6.11 3.64 7.68
N ALA A 337 -4.90 4.02 8.08
CA ALA A 337 -4.06 3.23 8.97
C ALA A 337 -4.62 3.08 10.40
N ARG A 338 -5.57 3.92 10.79
CA ARG A 338 -6.31 3.75 12.05
C ARG A 338 -7.20 2.52 12.05
N SER A 339 -7.71 2.13 10.88
CA SER A 339 -8.62 0.99 10.71
C SER A 339 -7.97 -0.24 10.09
N TYR A 340 -6.93 -0.05 9.30
CA TYR A 340 -6.24 -1.12 8.58
C TYR A 340 -4.77 -1.15 8.95
N ASP A 341 -4.19 -2.35 8.94
CA ASP A 341 -2.75 -2.53 9.13
C ASP A 341 -2.00 -2.52 7.79
N SER A 342 -1.51 -3.65 7.35
CA SER A 342 -0.59 -3.78 6.22
C SER A 342 -1.18 -3.46 4.84
N ILE A 343 -2.50 -3.40 4.70
CA ILE A 343 -3.18 -3.25 3.39
C ILE A 343 -3.43 -1.81 2.95
N VAL A 344 -3.10 -0.81 3.78
CA VAL A 344 -3.43 0.61 3.52
C VAL A 344 -2.94 1.07 2.16
N TYR A 345 -1.64 0.89 1.89
CA TYR A 345 -1.03 1.36 0.66
C TYR A 345 -1.54 0.59 -0.57
N ALA A 346 -1.69 -0.74 -0.45
CA ALA A 346 -2.25 -1.56 -1.51
C ALA A 346 -3.71 -1.20 -1.85
N THR A 347 -4.51 -0.86 -0.84
CA THR A 347 -5.88 -0.38 -1.04
C THR A 347 -5.90 0.97 -1.73
N ALA A 348 -5.04 1.89 -1.29
CA ALA A 348 -4.92 3.21 -1.89
C ALA A 348 -4.53 3.16 -3.39
N LEU A 349 -3.61 2.27 -3.78
CA LEU A 349 -3.26 2.07 -5.19
C LEU A 349 -4.45 1.57 -6.03
N LYS A 350 -5.30 0.70 -5.47
CA LYS A 350 -6.53 0.26 -6.13
C LYS A 350 -7.54 1.40 -6.27
N GLU A 351 -7.65 2.26 -5.27
CA GLU A 351 -8.48 3.47 -5.30
C GLU A 351 -7.99 4.45 -6.39
N VAL A 352 -6.68 4.64 -6.50
CA VAL A 352 -6.08 5.44 -7.59
C VAL A 352 -6.43 4.86 -8.95
N GLY A 353 -6.29 3.54 -9.14
CA GLY A 353 -6.68 2.88 -10.40
C GLY A 353 -8.16 3.09 -10.76
N ALA A 354 -9.04 3.02 -9.77
CA ALA A 354 -10.47 3.28 -9.97
C ALA A 354 -10.74 4.76 -10.33
N ALA A 355 -10.06 5.71 -9.66
CA ALA A 355 -10.15 7.12 -9.95
C ALA A 355 -9.64 7.46 -11.36
N LEU A 356 -8.48 6.94 -11.74
CA LEU A 356 -7.89 7.12 -13.06
C LEU A 356 -8.82 6.60 -14.18
N GLN A 357 -9.47 5.44 -13.97
CA GLN A 357 -10.43 4.90 -14.93
C GLN A 357 -11.67 5.80 -15.04
N ALA A 358 -12.22 6.28 -13.92
CA ALA A 358 -13.36 7.20 -13.95
C ALA A 358 -13.01 8.50 -14.68
N MET A 359 -11.85 9.09 -14.39
CA MET A 359 -11.35 10.29 -15.08
C MET A 359 -11.15 10.04 -16.57
N ALA A 360 -10.62 8.88 -16.97
CA ALA A 360 -10.39 8.53 -18.37
C ALA A 360 -11.69 8.38 -19.15
N LEU A 361 -12.73 7.80 -18.55
CA LEU A 361 -14.05 7.66 -19.18
C LEU A 361 -14.72 9.02 -19.39
N VAL A 362 -14.71 9.88 -18.37
CA VAL A 362 -15.24 11.25 -18.50
C VAL A 362 -14.43 12.08 -19.50
N SER A 363 -13.11 11.89 -19.53
CA SER A 363 -12.28 12.56 -20.54
C SER A 363 -12.62 12.13 -21.95
N ALA A 364 -12.88 10.85 -22.18
CA ALA A 364 -13.33 10.34 -23.48
C ALA A 364 -14.68 10.93 -23.90
N ASP A 365 -15.65 10.94 -22.98
CA ASP A 365 -16.97 11.53 -23.20
C ASP A 365 -16.90 13.03 -23.57
N ARG A 366 -15.90 13.73 -23.01
CA ARG A 366 -15.72 15.17 -23.23
C ARG A 366 -14.75 15.53 -24.34
N GLY A 367 -14.21 14.54 -25.04
CA GLY A 367 -13.18 14.78 -26.07
C GLY A 367 -11.91 15.41 -25.50
N LEU A 368 -11.55 15.09 -24.25
CA LEU A 368 -10.33 15.54 -23.61
C LEU A 368 -9.20 14.53 -23.80
N SER A 369 -7.99 15.02 -23.86
CA SER A 369 -6.79 14.19 -23.79
C SER A 369 -6.50 13.88 -22.34
N PHE A 370 -6.42 12.59 -22.01
CA PHE A 370 -6.10 12.10 -20.68
C PHE A 370 -5.03 11.01 -20.76
N CYS A 371 -3.97 11.17 -19.99
CA CYS A 371 -2.89 10.18 -19.93
C CYS A 371 -2.47 9.93 -18.48
N PRO A 372 -2.80 8.75 -17.91
CA PRO A 372 -2.22 8.31 -16.66
C PRO A 372 -0.70 8.17 -16.80
N MET A 373 0.02 8.51 -15.74
CA MET A 373 1.46 8.35 -15.68
C MET A 373 1.83 7.08 -14.91
N GLY A 374 2.93 6.45 -15.28
CA GLY A 374 3.43 5.23 -14.63
C GLY A 374 4.28 5.50 -13.38
N GLY A 375 4.51 6.75 -13.02
CA GLY A 375 5.28 7.15 -11.84
C GLY A 375 5.42 8.66 -11.73
N GLY A 376 5.83 9.13 -10.55
CA GLY A 376 5.93 10.54 -10.22
C GLY A 376 6.98 10.81 -9.15
N PHE A 377 6.99 12.03 -8.61
CA PHE A 377 7.78 12.31 -7.42
C PHE A 377 7.06 11.77 -6.17
N ALA A 378 7.84 11.36 -5.19
CA ALA A 378 7.32 10.72 -3.99
C ALA A 378 6.42 11.62 -3.13
N THR A 379 6.56 12.95 -3.25
CA THR A 379 5.83 13.90 -2.40
C THR A 379 5.42 15.17 -3.14
N THR A 380 4.48 15.91 -2.56
CA THR A 380 4.02 17.23 -3.02
C THR A 380 4.96 18.39 -2.62
N ALA A 381 6.11 18.09 -2.04
CA ALA A 381 7.04 19.12 -1.56
C ALA A 381 7.40 20.15 -2.67
N GLY A 382 7.35 21.44 -2.32
CA GLY A 382 7.70 22.55 -3.22
C GLY A 382 6.57 22.98 -4.16
N LEU A 383 5.33 22.49 -3.97
CA LEU A 383 4.16 22.97 -4.74
C LEU A 383 3.51 24.24 -4.17
N GLY A 384 4.13 24.85 -3.16
CA GLY A 384 3.65 26.08 -2.52
C GLY A 384 2.99 25.83 -1.16
N GLU A 385 2.74 26.94 -0.45
CA GLU A 385 2.06 26.90 0.84
C GLU A 385 0.56 26.65 0.67
N GLY A 386 -0.03 25.97 1.62
CA GLY A 386 -1.44 25.55 1.56
C GLY A 386 -1.66 24.19 0.89
N ILE A 387 -0.69 23.68 0.12
CA ILE A 387 -0.75 22.33 -0.42
C ILE A 387 -0.40 21.32 0.67
N ARG A 388 -1.25 20.28 0.78
CA ARG A 388 -1.01 19.16 1.69
C ARG A 388 0.31 18.46 1.37
N THR A 389 1.22 18.43 2.33
CA THR A 389 2.40 17.56 2.24
C THR A 389 1.98 16.11 2.45
N GLY A 390 2.20 15.26 1.45
CA GLY A 390 1.82 13.85 1.50
C GLY A 390 2.53 13.02 0.44
N ALA A 391 2.37 11.70 0.55
CA ALA A 391 2.88 10.77 -0.44
C ALA A 391 2.05 10.86 -1.73
N VAL A 392 2.67 11.16 -2.84
CA VAL A 392 2.05 11.07 -4.16
C VAL A 392 2.12 9.61 -4.62
N ILE A 393 0.97 9.06 -4.99
CA ILE A 393 0.82 7.63 -5.32
C ILE A 393 0.15 7.38 -6.66
N GLY A 394 -0.08 8.42 -7.43
CA GLY A 394 -0.60 8.34 -8.78
C GLY A 394 -0.73 9.73 -9.41
N GLU A 395 -0.63 9.80 -10.72
CA GLU A 395 -0.62 11.02 -11.50
C GLU A 395 -1.29 10.82 -12.85
N ALA A 396 -1.84 11.90 -13.37
CA ALA A 396 -2.34 11.97 -14.74
C ALA A 396 -2.14 13.37 -15.34
N VAL A 397 -1.98 13.41 -16.65
CA VAL A 397 -1.98 14.63 -17.45
C VAL A 397 -3.34 14.78 -18.13
N LEU A 398 -3.87 15.97 -18.09
CA LEU A 398 -5.17 16.36 -18.68
C LEU A 398 -4.97 17.55 -19.60
N GLY A 399 -5.65 17.54 -20.74
CA GLY A 399 -5.62 18.64 -21.70
C GLY A 399 -6.63 18.44 -22.82
N ARG A 400 -6.51 19.21 -23.88
CA ARG A 400 -7.34 19.10 -25.07
C ARG A 400 -6.48 18.66 -26.25
N PRO A 401 -6.94 17.70 -27.07
CA PRO A 401 -6.20 17.27 -28.24
C PRO A 401 -6.09 18.43 -29.25
N LYS A 402 -5.04 18.40 -30.08
CA LYS A 402 -5.02 19.22 -31.29
C LYS A 402 -6.24 18.86 -32.10
N GLY A 403 -7.06 19.81 -32.43
CA GLY A 403 -8.26 19.54 -33.16
C GLY A 403 -7.96 18.69 -34.41
N THR A 404 -8.57 17.53 -34.53
CA THR A 404 -9.01 17.12 -35.82
C THR A 404 -9.98 18.22 -36.21
N GLU A 405 -9.60 19.08 -37.15
CA GLU A 405 -10.60 19.82 -37.92
C GLU A 405 -11.69 18.80 -38.24
N ARG A 406 -12.91 19.01 -37.73
CA ARG A 406 -14.03 18.27 -38.20
C ARG A 406 -14.04 18.56 -39.70
N ALA A 407 -13.59 17.60 -40.50
CA ALA A 407 -13.66 17.69 -41.91
C ALA A 407 -15.15 17.85 -42.26
N GLY A 408 -15.50 19.07 -42.66
CA GLY A 408 -16.66 19.36 -43.47
C GLY A 408 -17.99 19.45 -42.73
N GLU A 409 -18.42 20.65 -42.50
CA GLU A 409 -19.78 21.02 -42.99
C GLU A 409 -19.76 21.25 -44.47
#